data_2bb7ea4e3b2ac2f37eaf234ee53fef7f
#
_entry.id   2bb7ea4e3b2ac2f37eaf234ee53fef7f
#
_cell.length_a   1.000
_cell.length_b   1.000
_cell.length_c   1.000
_cell.angle_alpha   90.00
_cell.angle_beta   90.00
_cell.angle_gamma   90.00
#
_symmetry.space_group_name_H-M   'P 1'
#
loop_
_entity.id
_entity.type
_entity.pdbx_description
1 polymer ?
#
loop_
_entity_poly.entity_id
_entity_poly.type
_entity_poly.pdbx_seq_one_letter_code
_entity_poly.pdbx_strand_id
1 'polypeptide(L)'
;MSHAAGRSTTTEVMRGAFDANGIEIHYLRQGSGPLVICSHGFPDHADSFLPLATELAEAGFTAVAPYLRGYAPSSFAPSDQYHTCYMAHDLSALMDALGFDNAILVGHDWGAQASLAAAILFPERITKLVALGWSRPDAAQRLHYDYLKGIWHTFFFQSPSAERVLAYDDFAFIEAWWRDASRSWDVPRETIESIKATFRRPGVLEAALAQYRCRHVELHDPERRDQQARIAAGPVTVPTLLMHGTHDREGRLDAFVGDGVPGYFSAALTREVVEGTGHFLHLEKAAEVNRAIVDFILARS
;
A
#
# COMPACT_ATOMS: atom_id res chain seq x y z
N MET A 1 4.86 35.59 -31.07
CA MET A 1 4.17 34.31 -31.22
C MET A 1 4.98 33.24 -30.48
N SER A 2 4.62 32.99 -29.25
CA SER A 2 5.30 31.99 -28.38
C SER A 2 4.60 30.68 -28.61
N HIS A 3 5.31 29.69 -29.18
CA HIS A 3 4.86 28.32 -29.24
C HIS A 3 4.95 27.70 -27.82
N ALA A 4 3.81 27.58 -27.15
CA ALA A 4 3.70 26.67 -26.02
C ALA A 4 3.86 25.26 -26.61
N ALA A 5 5.00 24.63 -26.38
CA ALA A 5 5.18 23.22 -26.64
C ALA A 5 4.22 22.47 -25.72
N GLY A 6 3.16 21.91 -26.32
CA GLY A 6 2.24 21.02 -25.63
C GLY A 6 3.04 19.85 -25.05
N ARG A 7 3.07 19.74 -23.73
CA ARG A 7 3.58 18.53 -23.05
C ARG A 7 2.66 17.38 -23.46
N SER A 8 3.17 16.46 -24.27
CA SER A 8 2.52 15.18 -24.53
C SER A 8 2.45 14.42 -23.22
N THR A 9 1.31 14.40 -22.56
CA THR A 9 1.06 13.54 -21.41
C THR A 9 0.85 12.12 -21.96
N THR A 10 1.91 11.30 -21.98
CA THR A 10 1.78 9.90 -22.36
C THR A 10 1.06 9.16 -21.24
N THR A 11 -0.19 8.77 -21.47
CA THR A 11 -0.97 7.85 -20.63
C THR A 11 -0.61 6.38 -20.89
N GLU A 12 0.37 6.14 -21.76
CA GLU A 12 0.87 4.79 -22.05
C GLU A 12 1.54 4.19 -20.81
N VAL A 13 1.14 2.96 -20.47
CA VAL A 13 1.72 2.21 -19.35
C VAL A 13 3.05 1.62 -19.76
N MET A 14 4.14 2.13 -19.20
CA MET A 14 5.47 1.55 -19.34
C MET A 14 5.73 0.55 -18.21
N ARG A 15 6.51 -0.49 -18.50
CA ARG A 15 6.97 -1.48 -17.53
C ARG A 15 8.47 -1.35 -17.36
N GLY A 16 8.94 -1.44 -16.12
CA GLY A 16 10.36 -1.41 -15.80
C GLY A 16 10.68 -2.33 -14.64
N ALA A 17 11.98 -2.51 -14.40
CA ALA A 17 12.49 -3.24 -13.25
C ALA A 17 13.80 -2.58 -12.77
N PHE A 18 14.15 -2.83 -11.52
CA PHE A 18 15.41 -2.39 -10.91
C PHE A 18 15.82 -3.34 -9.80
N ASP A 19 17.13 -3.41 -9.53
CA ASP A 19 17.66 -4.16 -8.42
C ASP A 19 17.60 -3.33 -7.13
N ALA A 20 17.02 -3.88 -6.09
CA ALA A 20 16.92 -3.26 -4.78
C ALA A 20 17.07 -4.28 -3.66
N ASN A 21 17.97 -4.02 -2.71
CA ASN A 21 18.07 -4.82 -1.48
C ASN A 21 18.21 -6.34 -1.74
N GLY A 22 18.90 -6.72 -2.81
CA GLY A 22 19.15 -8.11 -3.19
C GLY A 22 18.00 -8.82 -3.94
N ILE A 23 17.00 -8.07 -4.37
CA ILE A 23 15.89 -8.57 -5.21
C ILE A 23 15.65 -7.65 -6.40
N GLU A 24 15.07 -8.18 -7.48
CA GLU A 24 14.57 -7.39 -8.59
C GLU A 24 13.12 -7.00 -8.33
N ILE A 25 12.81 -5.69 -8.42
CA ILE A 25 11.47 -5.15 -8.27
C ILE A 25 10.99 -4.61 -9.61
N HIS A 26 9.83 -5.09 -10.05
CA HIS A 26 9.15 -4.61 -11.24
C HIS A 26 8.13 -3.53 -10.91
N TYR A 27 7.87 -2.64 -11.87
CA TYR A 27 6.91 -1.56 -11.69
C TYR A 27 6.19 -1.20 -12.99
N LEU A 28 5.04 -0.56 -12.83
CA LEU A 28 4.29 0.14 -13.86
C LEU A 28 4.57 1.64 -13.73
N ARG A 29 4.65 2.37 -14.86
CA ARG A 29 4.91 3.81 -14.89
C ARG A 29 4.04 4.49 -15.93
N GLN A 30 3.50 5.66 -15.59
CA GLN A 30 2.79 6.56 -16.50
C GLN A 30 3.20 8.02 -16.25
N GLY A 31 3.08 8.84 -17.27
CA GLY A 31 3.29 10.29 -17.16
C GLY A 31 4.73 10.76 -17.02
N SER A 32 4.86 12.05 -16.72
CA SER A 32 6.15 12.75 -16.53
C SER A 32 5.95 13.92 -15.57
N GLY A 33 6.98 14.24 -14.78
CA GLY A 33 6.97 15.29 -13.76
C GLY A 33 7.38 14.75 -12.40
N PRO A 34 7.02 15.41 -11.28
CA PRO A 34 7.35 14.92 -9.93
C PRO A 34 6.86 13.50 -9.69
N LEU A 35 7.61 12.74 -8.90
CA LEU A 35 7.33 11.32 -8.65
C LEU A 35 6.21 11.12 -7.63
N VAL A 36 5.25 10.26 -7.97
CA VAL A 36 4.26 9.68 -7.05
C VAL A 36 4.39 8.16 -7.11
N ILE A 37 4.66 7.51 -5.98
CA ILE A 37 4.72 6.05 -5.88
C ILE A 37 3.43 5.53 -5.28
N CYS A 38 2.76 4.59 -5.96
CA CYS A 38 1.48 4.01 -5.57
C CYS A 38 1.67 2.53 -5.22
N SER A 39 1.59 2.18 -3.93
CA SER A 39 1.92 0.86 -3.41
C SER A 39 0.68 0.09 -2.99
N HIS A 40 0.48 -1.12 -3.55
CA HIS A 40 -0.64 -2.01 -3.25
C HIS A 40 -0.46 -2.78 -1.92
N GLY A 41 -1.49 -3.53 -1.51
CA GLY A 41 -1.49 -4.39 -0.34
C GLY A 41 -1.82 -5.84 -0.64
N PHE A 42 -2.48 -6.52 0.31
CA PHE A 42 -2.92 -7.91 0.22
C PHE A 42 -4.46 -8.00 0.28
N PRO A 43 -5.05 -8.92 -0.46
CA PRO A 43 -4.54 -9.63 -1.63
C PRO A 43 -4.78 -8.82 -2.90
N ASP A 44 -3.77 -8.09 -3.33
CA ASP A 44 -3.86 -7.14 -4.45
C ASP A 44 -2.57 -7.16 -5.30
N HIS A 45 -2.44 -6.29 -6.29
CA HIS A 45 -1.25 -6.10 -7.13
C HIS A 45 -1.17 -4.68 -7.71
N ALA A 46 -0.04 -4.35 -8.36
CA ALA A 46 0.24 -2.98 -8.84
C ALA A 46 -0.79 -2.43 -9.84
N ASP A 47 -1.43 -3.28 -10.65
CA ASP A 47 -2.38 -2.82 -11.67
C ASP A 47 -3.63 -2.16 -11.06
N SER A 48 -3.96 -2.41 -9.80
CA SER A 48 -5.06 -1.76 -9.07
C SER A 48 -4.91 -0.24 -8.97
N PHE A 49 -3.68 0.26 -9.08
CA PHE A 49 -3.39 1.68 -9.08
C PHE A 49 -3.37 2.32 -10.48
N LEU A 50 -3.60 1.57 -11.57
CA LEU A 50 -3.60 2.13 -12.92
C LEU A 50 -4.63 3.26 -13.12
N PRO A 51 -5.87 3.19 -12.57
CA PRO A 51 -6.80 4.30 -12.68
C PRO A 51 -6.25 5.60 -12.05
N LEU A 52 -5.71 5.53 -10.84
CA LEU A 52 -5.09 6.67 -10.17
C LEU A 52 -3.82 7.14 -10.92
N ALA A 53 -2.99 6.22 -11.41
CA ALA A 53 -1.79 6.55 -12.16
C ALA A 53 -2.09 7.34 -13.43
N THR A 54 -3.20 7.03 -14.12
CA THR A 54 -3.67 7.78 -15.29
C THR A 54 -4.05 9.21 -14.91
N GLU A 55 -4.85 9.41 -13.85
CA GLU A 55 -5.24 10.74 -13.38
C GLU A 55 -4.03 11.57 -12.89
N LEU A 56 -3.08 10.94 -12.21
CA LEU A 56 -1.81 11.59 -11.81
C LEU A 56 -0.97 11.99 -13.02
N ALA A 57 -0.88 11.14 -14.04
CA ALA A 57 -0.17 11.45 -15.27
C ALA A 57 -0.80 12.64 -16.01
N GLU A 58 -2.13 12.70 -16.08
CA GLU A 58 -2.87 13.84 -16.64
C GLU A 58 -2.67 15.12 -15.83
N ALA A 59 -2.53 14.99 -14.50
CA ALA A 59 -2.20 16.10 -13.60
C ALA A 59 -0.71 16.53 -13.65
N GLY A 60 0.13 15.87 -14.47
CA GLY A 60 1.52 16.27 -14.72
C GLY A 60 2.53 15.63 -13.76
N PHE A 61 2.24 14.46 -13.23
CA PHE A 61 3.13 13.66 -12.38
C PHE A 61 3.69 12.44 -13.11
N THR A 62 4.80 11.93 -12.61
CA THR A 62 5.27 10.57 -12.89
C THR A 62 4.66 9.65 -11.86
N ALA A 63 3.65 8.88 -12.24
CA ALA A 63 3.03 7.87 -11.37
C ALA A 63 3.70 6.52 -11.58
N VAL A 64 4.13 5.87 -10.48
CA VAL A 64 4.81 4.58 -10.49
C VAL A 64 4.15 3.63 -9.49
N ALA A 65 3.74 2.46 -9.96
CA ALA A 65 3.18 1.42 -9.12
C ALA A 65 4.12 0.19 -9.10
N PRO A 66 4.91 -0.01 -8.03
CA PRO A 66 5.74 -1.20 -7.90
C PRO A 66 4.87 -2.42 -7.54
N TYR A 67 5.24 -3.59 -8.08
CA TYR A 67 4.84 -4.86 -7.50
C TYR A 67 5.70 -5.07 -6.25
N LEU A 68 5.09 -5.09 -5.08
CA LEU A 68 5.83 -5.23 -3.82
C LEU A 68 6.68 -6.51 -3.81
N ARG A 69 7.73 -6.52 -2.98
CA ARG A 69 8.56 -7.71 -2.78
C ARG A 69 7.71 -8.97 -2.56
N GLY A 70 8.00 -10.03 -3.31
CA GLY A 70 7.24 -11.28 -3.25
C GLY A 70 5.98 -11.32 -4.11
N TYR A 71 5.58 -10.22 -4.74
CA TYR A 71 4.47 -10.21 -5.72
C TYR A 71 5.02 -10.20 -7.13
N ALA A 72 4.85 -11.31 -7.82
CA ALA A 72 5.34 -11.44 -9.20
C ALA A 72 4.74 -10.36 -10.12
N PRO A 73 5.54 -9.78 -11.05
CA PRO A 73 6.86 -10.27 -11.50
C PRO A 73 8.05 -9.91 -10.62
N SER A 74 7.90 -9.15 -9.52
CA SER A 74 9.01 -8.90 -8.59
C SER A 74 9.51 -10.18 -7.94
N SER A 75 10.80 -10.19 -7.58
CA SER A 75 11.45 -11.34 -6.97
C SER A 75 10.99 -11.61 -5.54
N PHE A 76 11.24 -12.81 -5.08
CA PHE A 76 11.06 -13.21 -3.69
C PHE A 76 12.27 -12.80 -2.85
N ALA A 77 12.02 -12.41 -1.61
CA ALA A 77 13.06 -12.17 -0.61
C ALA A 77 13.16 -13.38 0.36
N PRO A 78 14.25 -13.50 1.13
CA PRO A 78 14.28 -14.39 2.29
C PRO A 78 13.10 -14.14 3.24
N SER A 79 12.57 -15.18 3.86
CA SER A 79 11.32 -15.12 4.63
C SER A 79 11.34 -14.16 5.82
N ASP A 80 12.51 -13.81 6.32
CA ASP A 80 12.74 -12.84 7.40
C ASP A 80 12.89 -11.39 6.90
N GLN A 81 12.82 -11.15 5.58
CA GLN A 81 12.99 -9.84 4.96
C GLN A 81 11.69 -9.23 4.42
N TYR A 82 10.56 -9.53 5.05
CA TYR A 82 9.24 -8.95 4.69
C TYR A 82 8.73 -7.90 5.67
N HIS A 83 9.53 -7.49 6.67
CA HIS A 83 9.19 -6.40 7.58
C HIS A 83 9.08 -5.06 6.84
N THR A 84 8.29 -4.15 7.38
CA THR A 84 8.03 -2.84 6.73
C THR A 84 9.28 -1.99 6.55
N CYS A 85 10.33 -2.17 7.36
CA CYS A 85 11.61 -1.51 7.15
C CYS A 85 12.26 -1.91 5.81
N TYR A 86 12.20 -3.17 5.39
CA TYR A 86 12.70 -3.59 4.07
C TYR A 86 11.88 -2.99 2.94
N MET A 87 10.54 -2.97 3.07
CA MET A 87 9.66 -2.35 2.07
C MET A 87 9.92 -0.84 1.93
N ALA A 88 10.20 -0.14 3.04
CA ALA A 88 10.58 1.27 3.02
C ALA A 88 11.88 1.50 2.23
N HIS A 89 12.86 0.63 2.39
CA HIS A 89 14.11 0.67 1.61
C HIS A 89 13.89 0.37 0.12
N ASP A 90 12.92 -0.48 -0.23
CA ASP A 90 12.57 -0.72 -1.63
C ASP A 90 12.00 0.54 -2.30
N LEU A 91 11.13 1.27 -1.59
CA LEU A 91 10.59 2.53 -2.09
C LEU A 91 11.68 3.59 -2.26
N SER A 92 12.64 3.67 -1.31
CA SER A 92 13.80 4.56 -1.43
C SER A 92 14.68 4.17 -2.62
N ALA A 93 14.97 2.87 -2.80
CA ALA A 93 15.76 2.38 -3.93
C ALA A 93 15.07 2.60 -5.28
N LEU A 94 13.73 2.52 -5.33
CA LEU A 94 12.95 2.87 -6.54
C LEU A 94 13.15 4.33 -6.93
N MET A 95 13.16 5.25 -5.94
CA MET A 95 13.44 6.67 -6.19
C MET A 95 14.84 6.85 -6.81
N ASP A 96 15.85 6.19 -6.23
CA ASP A 96 17.24 6.24 -6.73
C ASP A 96 17.34 5.69 -8.16
N ALA A 97 16.73 4.53 -8.42
CA ALA A 97 16.75 3.89 -9.73
C ALA A 97 16.07 4.73 -10.82
N LEU A 98 15.08 5.54 -10.45
CA LEU A 98 14.38 6.45 -11.35
C LEU A 98 14.99 7.85 -11.43
N GLY A 99 16.01 8.16 -10.60
CA GLY A 99 16.71 9.44 -10.57
C GLY A 99 15.91 10.56 -9.90
N PHE A 100 15.11 10.25 -8.87
CA PHE A 100 14.37 11.24 -8.11
C PHE A 100 14.91 11.36 -6.68
N ASP A 101 15.18 12.59 -6.25
CA ASP A 101 15.60 12.89 -4.87
C ASP A 101 14.46 12.74 -3.87
N ASN A 102 13.23 13.04 -4.29
CA ASN A 102 12.04 12.97 -3.45
C ASN A 102 10.82 12.46 -4.20
N ALA A 103 9.82 12.01 -3.43
CA ALA A 103 8.55 11.51 -3.95
C ALA A 103 7.37 11.85 -3.03
N ILE A 104 6.17 11.74 -3.59
CA ILE A 104 4.92 11.59 -2.87
C ILE A 104 4.61 10.10 -2.81
N LEU A 105 4.16 9.62 -1.65
CA LEU A 105 3.77 8.22 -1.49
C LEU A 105 2.25 8.10 -1.34
N VAL A 106 1.68 7.16 -2.07
CA VAL A 106 0.30 6.71 -1.93
C VAL A 106 0.33 5.20 -1.67
N GLY A 107 -0.26 4.74 -0.58
CA GLY A 107 -0.26 3.33 -0.25
C GLY A 107 -1.60 2.83 0.23
N HIS A 108 -1.92 1.58 -0.08
CA HIS A 108 -3.09 0.87 0.43
C HIS A 108 -2.65 -0.35 1.23
N ASP A 109 -3.25 -0.61 2.38
CA ASP A 109 -3.00 -1.78 3.24
C ASP A 109 -1.50 -1.96 3.57
N TRP A 110 -0.83 -3.04 3.13
CA TRP A 110 0.63 -3.21 3.28
C TRP A 110 1.42 -2.11 2.57
N GLY A 111 0.95 -1.62 1.43
CA GLY A 111 1.54 -0.46 0.76
C GLY A 111 1.43 0.82 1.60
N ALA A 112 0.35 1.01 2.36
CA ALA A 112 0.23 2.10 3.31
C ALA A 112 1.25 1.96 4.45
N GLN A 113 1.44 0.75 4.98
CA GLN A 113 2.44 0.48 6.00
C GLN A 113 3.87 0.70 5.49
N ALA A 114 4.18 0.29 4.27
CA ALA A 114 5.46 0.54 3.62
C ALA A 114 5.71 2.04 3.42
N SER A 115 4.69 2.77 2.98
CA SER A 115 4.75 4.22 2.75
C SER A 115 4.94 5.01 4.06
N LEU A 116 4.22 4.63 5.12
CA LEU A 116 4.41 5.19 6.46
C LEU A 116 5.83 4.92 6.98
N ALA A 117 6.32 3.69 6.80
CA ALA A 117 7.68 3.32 7.20
C ALA A 117 8.72 4.15 6.44
N ALA A 118 8.56 4.36 5.14
CA ALA A 118 9.45 5.19 4.35
C ALA A 118 9.41 6.67 4.78
N ALA A 119 8.21 7.21 5.10
CA ALA A 119 8.07 8.57 5.61
C ALA A 119 8.72 8.79 6.99
N ILE A 120 8.84 7.73 7.81
CA ILE A 120 9.54 7.80 9.11
C ILE A 120 11.04 7.61 8.96
N LEU A 121 11.48 6.71 8.07
CA LEU A 121 12.90 6.41 7.90
C LEU A 121 13.64 7.45 7.03
N PHE A 122 12.96 8.01 6.04
CA PHE A 122 13.51 8.93 5.04
C PHE A 122 12.65 10.20 4.89
N PRO A 123 12.35 10.93 5.98
CA PRO A 123 11.41 12.06 5.97
C PRO A 123 11.84 13.20 5.02
N GLU A 124 13.13 13.36 4.79
CA GLU A 124 13.69 14.36 3.87
C GLU A 124 13.42 14.05 2.39
N ARG A 125 13.10 12.80 2.08
CA ARG A 125 12.80 12.32 0.73
C ARG A 125 11.31 12.26 0.41
N ILE A 126 10.46 12.30 1.43
CA ILE A 126 9.00 12.16 1.25
C ILE A 126 8.32 13.51 1.48
N THR A 127 7.72 14.05 0.42
CA THR A 127 7.10 15.38 0.48
C THR A 127 5.66 15.36 0.96
N LYS A 128 4.92 14.29 0.64
CA LYS A 128 3.54 14.04 1.11
C LYS A 128 3.28 12.55 1.22
N LEU A 129 2.33 12.19 2.05
CA LEU A 129 1.89 10.81 2.24
C LEU A 129 0.37 10.70 2.12
N VAL A 130 -0.09 9.70 1.39
CA VAL A 130 -1.50 9.25 1.40
C VAL A 130 -1.53 7.79 1.84
N ALA A 131 -2.33 7.46 2.85
CA ALA A 131 -2.50 6.10 3.31
C ALA A 131 -3.98 5.71 3.34
N LEU A 132 -4.30 4.63 2.63
CA LEU A 132 -5.65 4.12 2.41
C LEU A 132 -5.85 2.84 3.23
N GLY A 133 -6.98 2.70 3.92
CA GLY A 133 -7.32 1.51 4.71
C GLY A 133 -6.40 1.29 5.92
N TRP A 134 -5.69 2.32 6.37
CA TRP A 134 -4.81 2.23 7.53
C TRP A 134 -5.45 2.86 8.76
N SER A 135 -5.26 2.21 9.90
CA SER A 135 -5.70 2.72 11.20
C SER A 135 -4.67 2.38 12.30
N ARG A 136 -4.78 3.04 13.43
CA ARG A 136 -3.92 2.79 14.60
C ARG A 136 -4.77 2.62 15.86
N PRO A 137 -5.21 1.41 16.15
CA PRO A 137 -5.94 1.14 17.39
C PRO A 137 -5.04 1.37 18.60
N ASP A 138 -5.60 1.92 19.65
CA ASP A 138 -4.97 2.00 20.95
C ASP A 138 -4.87 0.63 21.64
N ALA A 139 -4.24 0.58 22.83
CA ALA A 139 -4.02 -0.68 23.54
C ALA A 139 -5.34 -1.36 23.94
N ALA A 140 -6.38 -0.59 24.31
CA ALA A 140 -7.69 -1.13 24.71
C ALA A 140 -8.46 -1.66 23.48
N GLN A 141 -8.47 -0.89 22.39
CA GLN A 141 -9.09 -1.31 21.14
C GLN A 141 -8.49 -2.61 20.59
N ARG A 142 -7.17 -2.82 20.74
CA ARG A 142 -6.48 -4.05 20.30
C ARG A 142 -6.93 -5.31 21.04
N LEU A 143 -7.47 -5.16 22.25
CA LEU A 143 -7.99 -6.27 23.05
C LEU A 143 -9.49 -6.53 22.81
N HIS A 144 -10.16 -5.64 22.05
CA HIS A 144 -11.57 -5.77 21.81
C HIS A 144 -11.90 -6.90 20.83
N TYR A 145 -12.95 -7.66 21.12
CA TYR A 145 -13.37 -8.80 20.28
C TYR A 145 -13.57 -8.42 18.80
N ASP A 146 -14.22 -7.28 18.53
CA ASP A 146 -14.49 -6.87 17.16
C ASP A 146 -13.22 -6.49 16.40
N TYR A 147 -12.20 -5.94 17.08
CA TYR A 147 -10.89 -5.73 16.47
C TYR A 147 -10.23 -7.06 16.10
N LEU A 148 -10.17 -8.00 17.04
CA LEU A 148 -9.60 -9.33 16.79
C LEU A 148 -10.35 -10.06 15.68
N LYS A 149 -11.68 -9.89 15.62
CA LYS A 149 -12.50 -10.42 14.53
C LYS A 149 -12.19 -9.77 13.18
N GLY A 150 -11.91 -8.48 13.13
CA GLY A 150 -11.51 -7.76 11.91
C GLY A 150 -10.18 -8.28 11.36
N ILE A 151 -9.21 -8.51 12.24
CA ILE A 151 -7.87 -8.94 11.87
C ILE A 151 -7.63 -10.45 12.05
N TRP A 152 -8.68 -11.29 12.16
CA TRP A 152 -8.57 -12.74 12.42
C TRP A 152 -7.61 -13.47 11.48
N HIS A 153 -7.53 -13.01 10.26
CA HIS A 153 -6.65 -13.55 9.22
C HIS A 153 -5.17 -13.47 9.60
N THR A 154 -4.75 -12.41 10.30
CA THR A 154 -3.35 -12.26 10.72
C THR A 154 -2.92 -13.40 11.63
N PHE A 155 -3.85 -13.96 12.43
CA PHE A 155 -3.64 -15.14 13.26
C PHE A 155 -3.74 -16.42 12.45
N PHE A 156 -4.71 -16.50 11.53
CA PHE A 156 -4.89 -17.67 10.68
C PHE A 156 -3.68 -17.89 9.76
N PHE A 157 -3.08 -16.82 9.24
CA PHE A 157 -1.92 -16.89 8.34
C PHE A 157 -0.64 -17.39 9.04
N GLN A 158 -0.63 -17.46 10.37
CA GLN A 158 0.44 -18.15 11.12
C GLN A 158 0.28 -19.67 11.07
N SER A 159 -0.91 -20.18 10.71
CA SER A 159 -1.16 -21.62 10.65
C SER A 159 -0.36 -22.29 9.52
N PRO A 160 0.21 -23.49 9.76
CA PRO A 160 0.84 -24.31 8.72
C PRO A 160 -0.11 -24.73 7.59
N SER A 161 -1.44 -24.60 7.79
CA SER A 161 -2.44 -24.95 6.79
C SER A 161 -2.89 -23.75 5.95
N ALA A 162 -2.39 -22.52 6.21
CA ALA A 162 -2.86 -21.33 5.56
C ALA A 162 -2.71 -21.41 4.03
N GLU A 163 -1.54 -21.78 3.52
CA GLU A 163 -1.29 -21.91 2.07
C GLU A 163 -2.28 -22.87 1.42
N ARG A 164 -2.48 -24.05 2.03
CA ARG A 164 -3.40 -25.05 1.48
C ARG A 164 -4.84 -24.55 1.44
N VAL A 165 -5.27 -23.82 2.47
CA VAL A 165 -6.64 -23.27 2.54
C VAL A 165 -6.83 -22.15 1.53
N LEU A 166 -5.86 -21.22 1.40
CA LEU A 166 -5.95 -20.12 0.46
C LEU A 166 -5.90 -20.60 -0.99
N ALA A 167 -5.07 -21.60 -1.29
CA ALA A 167 -4.94 -22.14 -2.64
C ALA A 167 -6.08 -23.11 -3.04
N TYR A 168 -6.88 -23.58 -2.07
CA TYR A 168 -7.96 -24.52 -2.33
C TYR A 168 -8.99 -23.94 -3.30
N ASP A 169 -9.49 -24.80 -4.22
CA ASP A 169 -10.52 -24.46 -5.21
C ASP A 169 -10.17 -23.18 -5.98
N ASP A 170 -8.97 -23.17 -6.56
CA ASP A 170 -8.47 -22.06 -7.38
C ASP A 170 -8.57 -20.71 -6.64
N PHE A 171 -8.06 -20.64 -5.43
CA PHE A 171 -8.08 -19.43 -4.61
C PHE A 171 -9.48 -18.87 -4.33
N ALA A 172 -10.48 -19.73 -4.18
CA ALA A 172 -11.84 -19.32 -3.80
C ALA A 172 -11.87 -18.48 -2.52
N PHE A 173 -10.92 -18.72 -1.60
CA PHE A 173 -10.75 -17.93 -0.39
C PHE A 173 -10.47 -16.44 -0.71
N ILE A 174 -9.60 -16.13 -1.69
CA ILE A 174 -9.27 -14.75 -2.10
C ILE A 174 -10.52 -14.07 -2.67
N GLU A 175 -11.29 -14.76 -3.50
CA GLU A 175 -12.55 -14.24 -4.00
C GLU A 175 -13.55 -13.92 -2.88
N ALA A 176 -13.73 -14.85 -1.94
CA ALA A 176 -14.61 -14.65 -0.78
C ALA A 176 -14.13 -13.46 0.09
N TRP A 177 -12.82 -13.33 0.26
CA TRP A 177 -12.21 -12.19 0.97
C TRP A 177 -12.56 -10.85 0.31
N TRP A 178 -12.32 -10.72 -0.98
CA TRP A 178 -12.62 -9.49 -1.72
C TRP A 178 -14.08 -9.10 -1.59
N ARG A 179 -15.00 -10.08 -1.73
CA ARG A 179 -16.44 -9.83 -1.58
C ARG A 179 -16.84 -9.47 -0.16
N ASP A 180 -16.19 -10.02 0.86
CA ASP A 180 -16.44 -9.68 2.26
C ASP A 180 -15.84 -8.33 2.65
N ALA A 181 -14.68 -7.98 2.11
CA ALA A 181 -14.00 -6.70 2.35
C ALA A 181 -14.65 -5.53 1.61
N SER A 182 -15.37 -5.80 0.51
CA SER A 182 -16.02 -4.80 -0.37
C SER A 182 -17.52 -5.06 -0.52
N ARG A 183 -18.23 -5.28 0.57
CA ARG A 183 -19.66 -5.66 0.57
C ARG A 183 -20.59 -4.70 -0.13
N SER A 184 -20.20 -3.45 -0.25
CA SER A 184 -20.96 -2.39 -0.90
C SER A 184 -20.74 -2.32 -2.41
N TRP A 185 -19.85 -3.17 -2.93
CA TRP A 185 -19.43 -3.19 -4.31
C TRP A 185 -19.59 -4.58 -4.93
N ASP A 186 -20.25 -4.64 -6.08
CA ASP A 186 -20.24 -5.86 -6.89
C ASP A 186 -18.90 -5.96 -7.62
N VAL A 187 -17.95 -6.63 -6.97
CA VAL A 187 -16.57 -6.74 -7.46
C VAL A 187 -16.57 -7.38 -8.85
N PRO A 188 -16.06 -6.70 -9.88
CA PRO A 188 -16.03 -7.25 -11.23
C PRO A 188 -15.27 -8.58 -11.29
N ARG A 189 -15.77 -9.51 -12.09
CA ARG A 189 -15.14 -10.83 -12.24
C ARG A 189 -13.71 -10.73 -12.75
N GLU A 190 -13.45 -9.82 -13.67
CA GLU A 190 -12.11 -9.55 -14.21
C GLU A 190 -11.13 -9.09 -13.14
N THR A 191 -11.57 -8.31 -12.16
CA THR A 191 -10.74 -7.90 -11.01
C THR A 191 -10.34 -9.14 -10.19
N ILE A 192 -11.31 -9.97 -9.81
CA ILE A 192 -11.05 -11.21 -9.07
C ILE A 192 -10.11 -12.14 -9.84
N GLU A 193 -10.33 -12.33 -11.13
CA GLU A 193 -9.46 -13.18 -11.96
C GLU A 193 -8.04 -12.63 -12.09
N SER A 194 -7.88 -11.32 -12.19
CA SER A 194 -6.56 -10.68 -12.21
C SER A 194 -5.79 -10.91 -10.90
N ILE A 195 -6.48 -10.76 -9.75
CA ILE A 195 -5.88 -11.04 -8.44
C ILE A 195 -5.51 -12.53 -8.32
N LYS A 196 -6.43 -13.44 -8.63
CA LYS A 196 -6.16 -14.90 -8.61
C LYS A 196 -4.98 -15.27 -9.51
N ALA A 197 -4.87 -14.65 -10.70
CA ALA A 197 -3.76 -14.89 -11.63
C ALA A 197 -2.40 -14.53 -10.99
N THR A 198 -2.34 -13.50 -10.15
CA THR A 198 -1.13 -13.17 -9.38
C THR A 198 -0.77 -14.29 -8.40
N PHE A 199 -1.75 -14.80 -7.66
CA PHE A 199 -1.52 -15.85 -6.65
C PHE A 199 -1.34 -17.25 -7.23
N ARG A 200 -1.80 -17.51 -8.46
CA ARG A 200 -1.49 -18.77 -9.19
C ARG A 200 -0.01 -18.87 -9.57
N ARG A 201 0.76 -17.78 -9.50
CA ARG A 201 2.20 -17.83 -9.78
C ARG A 201 2.93 -18.47 -8.59
N PRO A 202 3.76 -19.51 -8.87
CA PRO A 202 4.47 -20.22 -7.79
C PRO A 202 5.28 -19.27 -6.90
N GLY A 203 5.17 -19.43 -5.59
CA GLY A 203 5.91 -18.67 -4.58
C GLY A 203 5.23 -17.38 -4.12
N VAL A 204 4.26 -16.83 -4.87
CA VAL A 204 3.60 -15.56 -4.50
C VAL A 204 2.80 -15.70 -3.22
N LEU A 205 2.03 -16.78 -3.07
CA LEU A 205 1.24 -16.99 -1.86
C LEU A 205 2.11 -17.10 -0.62
N GLU A 206 3.20 -17.88 -0.69
CA GLU A 206 4.15 -18.07 0.40
C GLU A 206 4.81 -16.73 0.78
N ALA A 207 5.21 -15.93 -0.20
CA ALA A 207 5.79 -14.60 0.00
C ALA A 207 4.80 -13.61 0.61
N ALA A 208 3.56 -13.60 0.13
CA ALA A 208 2.50 -12.76 0.70
C ALA A 208 2.20 -13.13 2.16
N LEU A 209 2.17 -14.42 2.50
CA LEU A 209 2.02 -14.87 3.88
C LEU A 209 3.25 -14.57 4.74
N ALA A 210 4.46 -14.55 4.16
CA ALA A 210 5.67 -14.14 4.88
C ALA A 210 5.59 -12.70 5.40
N GLN A 211 4.86 -11.79 4.73
CA GLN A 211 4.60 -10.43 5.23
C GLN A 211 3.85 -10.42 6.57
N TYR A 212 2.91 -11.35 6.76
CA TYR A 212 2.18 -11.48 8.02
C TYR A 212 3.00 -12.23 9.08
N ARG A 213 3.78 -13.22 8.65
CA ARG A 213 4.57 -14.09 9.54
C ARG A 213 5.79 -13.38 10.10
N CYS A 214 6.44 -12.53 9.32
CA CYS A 214 7.63 -11.80 9.76
C CYS A 214 7.38 -10.93 11.00
N ARG A 215 6.15 -10.48 11.26
CA ARG A 215 5.80 -9.73 12.48
C ARG A 215 6.09 -10.50 13.78
N HIS A 216 6.18 -11.82 13.69
CA HIS A 216 6.46 -12.72 14.81
C HIS A 216 7.87 -13.33 14.74
N VAL A 217 8.67 -12.92 13.75
CA VAL A 217 10.06 -13.33 13.58
C VAL A 217 10.98 -12.21 14.07
N GLU A 218 11.95 -12.56 14.90
CA GLU A 218 12.92 -11.59 15.39
C GLU A 218 13.84 -11.12 14.25
N LEU A 219 14.01 -9.82 14.14
CA LEU A 219 15.00 -9.22 13.25
C LEU A 219 16.40 -9.42 13.84
N HIS A 220 17.21 -10.24 13.20
CA HIS A 220 18.60 -10.50 13.65
C HIS A 220 19.53 -9.33 13.33
N ASP A 221 19.28 -8.58 12.26
CA ASP A 221 20.03 -7.38 11.94
C ASP A 221 19.68 -6.24 12.93
N PRO A 222 20.65 -5.75 13.73
CA PRO A 222 20.42 -4.70 14.73
C PRO A 222 19.92 -3.40 14.10
N GLU A 223 20.43 -3.01 12.92
CA GLU A 223 19.99 -1.80 12.23
C GLU A 223 18.52 -1.90 11.81
N ARG A 224 18.13 -3.02 11.23
CA ARG A 224 16.73 -3.27 10.83
C ARG A 224 15.79 -3.32 12.03
N ARG A 225 16.25 -3.85 13.15
CA ARG A 225 15.50 -3.85 14.43
C ARG A 225 15.26 -2.43 14.93
N ASP A 226 16.29 -1.60 14.94
CA ASP A 226 16.18 -0.19 15.35
C ASP A 226 15.26 0.60 14.41
N GLN A 227 15.37 0.38 13.12
CA GLN A 227 14.46 0.96 12.12
C GLN A 227 13.00 0.54 12.35
N GLN A 228 12.75 -0.74 12.62
CA GLN A 228 11.41 -1.25 12.91
C GLN A 228 10.86 -0.67 14.23
N ALA A 229 11.67 -0.47 15.22
CA ALA A 229 11.29 0.20 16.47
C ALA A 229 10.93 1.69 16.22
N ARG A 230 11.69 2.40 15.39
CA ARG A 230 11.37 3.78 14.98
C ARG A 230 10.06 3.84 14.23
N ILE A 231 9.82 2.93 13.29
CA ILE A 231 8.53 2.84 12.57
C ILE A 231 7.37 2.63 13.55
N ALA A 232 7.51 1.74 14.53
CA ALA A 232 6.48 1.49 15.53
C ALA A 232 6.19 2.72 16.42
N ALA A 233 7.22 3.48 16.75
CA ALA A 233 7.12 4.65 17.62
C ALA A 233 6.54 5.89 16.88
N GLY A 234 6.91 6.10 15.60
CA GLY A 234 6.65 7.36 14.89
C GLY A 234 7.56 8.50 15.41
N PRO A 235 7.18 9.77 15.25
CA PRO A 235 6.03 10.23 14.46
C PRO A 235 6.32 10.29 12.95
N VAL A 236 5.25 10.32 12.16
CA VAL A 236 5.30 10.77 10.77
C VAL A 236 5.38 12.28 10.73
N THR A 237 6.39 12.82 10.05
CA THR A 237 6.71 14.27 10.06
C THR A 237 6.39 14.96 8.74
N VAL A 238 5.68 14.30 7.83
CA VAL A 238 5.29 14.83 6.53
C VAL A 238 3.78 15.04 6.43
N PRO A 239 3.30 16.03 5.66
CA PRO A 239 1.87 16.24 5.45
C PRO A 239 1.19 14.95 4.97
N THR A 240 0.12 14.55 5.64
CA THR A 240 -0.51 13.25 5.42
C THR A 240 -2.02 13.37 5.22
N LEU A 241 -2.53 12.64 4.21
CA LEU A 241 -3.93 12.31 4.03
C LEU A 241 -4.15 10.84 4.39
N LEU A 242 -5.04 10.59 5.32
CA LEU A 242 -5.53 9.24 5.61
C LEU A 242 -6.96 9.11 5.10
N MET A 243 -7.26 8.02 4.40
CA MET A 243 -8.61 7.72 3.94
C MET A 243 -9.04 6.32 4.38
N HIS A 244 -10.30 6.18 4.77
CA HIS A 244 -10.83 4.94 5.32
C HIS A 244 -12.29 4.75 4.90
N GLY A 245 -12.67 3.52 4.54
CA GLY A 245 -14.05 3.19 4.22
C GLY A 245 -14.92 3.01 5.46
N THR A 246 -16.19 3.42 5.42
CA THR A 246 -17.13 3.23 6.54
C THR A 246 -17.39 1.76 6.88
N HIS A 247 -17.25 0.88 5.91
CA HIS A 247 -17.51 -0.57 6.04
C HIS A 247 -16.23 -1.41 6.12
N ASP A 248 -15.06 -0.76 6.13
CA ASP A 248 -13.78 -1.46 6.29
C ASP A 248 -13.71 -2.13 7.67
N ARG A 249 -13.60 -3.45 7.66
CA ARG A 249 -13.56 -4.26 8.88
C ARG A 249 -12.16 -4.45 9.43
N GLU A 250 -11.17 -4.42 8.55
CA GLU A 250 -9.78 -4.66 8.92
C GLU A 250 -9.20 -3.44 9.66
N GLY A 251 -9.38 -2.26 9.10
CA GLY A 251 -8.90 -1.02 9.68
C GLY A 251 -9.75 -0.49 10.83
N ARG A 252 -11.03 -0.86 10.89
CA ARG A 252 -12.05 -0.37 11.84
C ARG A 252 -12.16 1.17 11.91
N LEU A 253 -13.32 1.65 11.59
CA LEU A 253 -13.61 3.09 11.58
C LEU A 253 -13.37 3.76 12.97
N ASP A 254 -13.71 3.10 14.06
CA ASP A 254 -13.49 3.61 15.41
C ASP A 254 -12.00 3.76 15.77
N ALA A 255 -11.14 2.87 15.26
CA ALA A 255 -9.70 3.01 15.40
C ALA A 255 -9.13 4.11 14.49
N PHE A 256 -9.74 4.32 13.33
CA PHE A 256 -9.36 5.38 12.40
C PHE A 256 -9.71 6.77 12.91
N VAL A 257 -10.91 6.96 13.46
CA VAL A 257 -11.37 8.27 13.99
C VAL A 257 -10.86 8.55 15.40
N GLY A 258 -10.36 7.54 16.10
CA GLY A 258 -9.91 7.61 17.49
C GLY A 258 -8.65 8.47 17.71
N ASP A 259 -8.33 8.69 18.97
CA ASP A 259 -7.22 9.55 19.42
C ASP A 259 -5.83 8.91 19.20
N GLY A 260 -5.78 7.60 18.97
CA GLY A 260 -4.53 6.87 18.69
C GLY A 260 -3.85 7.27 17.38
N VAL A 261 -4.64 7.76 16.41
CA VAL A 261 -4.14 8.16 15.09
C VAL A 261 -3.39 9.48 15.14
N PRO A 262 -3.96 10.60 15.65
CA PRO A 262 -3.28 11.90 15.64
C PRO A 262 -1.92 11.90 16.33
N GLY A 263 -1.76 11.19 17.43
CA GLY A 263 -0.50 11.11 18.18
C GLY A 263 0.67 10.46 17.42
N TYR A 264 0.38 9.84 16.26
CA TYR A 264 1.42 9.25 15.40
C TYR A 264 1.91 10.21 14.31
N PHE A 265 1.35 11.41 14.22
CA PHE A 265 1.70 12.40 13.21
C PHE A 265 2.07 13.71 13.91
N SER A 266 3.16 14.34 13.49
CA SER A 266 3.58 15.66 13.99
C SER A 266 3.48 16.77 12.94
N ALA A 267 3.19 16.41 11.69
CA ALA A 267 2.87 17.34 10.61
C ALA A 267 1.36 17.44 10.40
N ALA A 268 0.94 18.23 9.41
CA ALA A 268 -0.47 18.37 9.05
C ALA A 268 -1.09 17.01 8.70
N LEU A 269 -2.19 16.68 9.35
CA LEU A 269 -2.94 15.45 9.16
C LEU A 269 -4.38 15.76 8.73
N THR A 270 -4.74 15.28 7.55
CA THR A 270 -6.13 15.24 7.07
C THR A 270 -6.65 13.81 7.17
N ARG A 271 -7.86 13.63 7.69
CA ARG A 271 -8.53 12.32 7.74
C ARG A 271 -9.85 12.43 7.01
N GLU A 272 -10.09 11.52 6.07
CA GLU A 272 -11.32 11.43 5.29
C GLU A 272 -11.95 10.05 5.40
N VAL A 273 -13.25 10.02 5.65
CA VAL A 273 -14.04 8.79 5.66
C VAL A 273 -14.82 8.74 4.35
N VAL A 274 -14.59 7.68 3.58
CA VAL A 274 -15.29 7.45 2.30
C VAL A 274 -16.54 6.63 2.60
N GLU A 275 -17.68 7.30 2.57
CA GLU A 275 -18.97 6.73 2.93
C GLU A 275 -19.36 5.59 1.98
N GLY A 276 -19.87 4.49 2.52
CA GLY A 276 -20.38 3.36 1.74
C GLY A 276 -19.29 2.52 1.04
N THR A 277 -18.02 2.61 1.45
CA THR A 277 -16.94 1.76 0.94
C THR A 277 -16.38 0.84 2.01
N GLY A 278 -15.81 -0.29 1.58
CA GLY A 278 -15.06 -1.20 2.41
C GLY A 278 -13.55 -0.94 2.37
N HIS A 279 -12.79 -2.02 2.37
CA HIS A 279 -11.32 -1.96 2.44
C HIS A 279 -10.67 -1.43 1.16
N PHE A 280 -11.19 -1.81 -0.02
CA PHE A 280 -10.64 -1.41 -1.32
C PHE A 280 -11.26 -0.11 -1.85
N LEU A 281 -11.37 0.91 -0.98
CA LEU A 281 -12.05 2.19 -1.27
C LEU A 281 -11.58 2.86 -2.58
N HIS A 282 -10.32 2.72 -2.93
CA HIS A 282 -9.70 3.27 -4.14
C HIS A 282 -10.17 2.60 -5.43
N LEU A 283 -10.79 1.43 -5.33
CA LEU A 283 -11.43 0.73 -6.45
C LEU A 283 -12.96 0.81 -6.37
N GLU A 284 -13.52 0.75 -5.16
CA GLU A 284 -14.96 0.82 -4.92
C GLU A 284 -15.56 2.17 -5.33
N LYS A 285 -14.84 3.27 -5.05
CA LYS A 285 -15.19 4.65 -5.43
C LYS A 285 -14.01 5.39 -6.05
N ALA A 286 -13.41 4.80 -7.07
CA ALA A 286 -12.18 5.30 -7.69
C ALA A 286 -12.24 6.80 -8.03
N ALA A 287 -13.30 7.28 -8.66
CA ALA A 287 -13.41 8.69 -9.06
C ALA A 287 -13.44 9.66 -7.86
N GLU A 288 -14.06 9.27 -6.73
CA GLU A 288 -14.12 10.09 -5.52
C GLU A 288 -12.76 10.09 -4.81
N VAL A 289 -12.19 8.90 -4.60
CA VAL A 289 -10.92 8.70 -3.89
C VAL A 289 -9.75 9.29 -4.67
N ASN A 290 -9.67 9.04 -5.98
CA ASN A 290 -8.61 9.58 -6.82
C ASN A 290 -8.63 11.11 -6.83
N ARG A 291 -9.81 11.73 -6.94
CA ARG A 291 -9.94 13.19 -6.88
C ARG A 291 -9.42 13.74 -5.56
N ALA A 292 -9.82 13.16 -4.42
CA ALA A 292 -9.33 13.59 -3.10
C ALA A 292 -7.81 13.46 -2.99
N ILE A 293 -7.22 12.38 -3.51
CA ILE A 293 -5.78 12.18 -3.56
C ILE A 293 -5.09 13.25 -4.42
N VAL A 294 -5.57 13.48 -5.64
CA VAL A 294 -5.01 14.48 -6.56
C VAL A 294 -5.12 15.90 -5.98
N ASP A 295 -6.27 16.25 -5.42
CA ASP A 295 -6.48 17.56 -4.77
C ASP A 295 -5.51 17.76 -3.58
N PHE A 296 -5.33 16.75 -2.73
CA PHE A 296 -4.36 16.80 -1.63
C PHE A 296 -2.92 16.96 -2.15
N ILE A 297 -2.57 16.26 -3.21
CA ILE A 297 -1.23 16.32 -3.81
C ILE A 297 -0.96 17.72 -4.37
N LEU A 298 -1.94 18.31 -5.05
CA LEU A 298 -1.82 19.64 -5.67
C LEU A 298 -1.92 20.82 -4.68
N ALA A 299 -2.55 20.61 -3.52
CA ALA A 299 -2.65 21.63 -2.49
C ALA A 299 -1.23 22.11 -2.07
N ARG A 300 -1.04 23.41 -1.97
CA ARG A 300 0.22 23.98 -1.45
C ARG A 300 0.30 23.70 0.06
N SER A 301 1.42 23.12 0.50
CA SER A 301 1.75 22.92 1.91
C SER A 301 2.04 24.23 2.58
#